data_08b81458fe6150a4c2be9fa456b960ca
#
_entry.id   08b81458fe6150a4c2be9fa456b960ca
#
_cell.length_a   1.000
_cell.length_b   1.000
_cell.length_c   1.000
_cell.angle_alpha   90.00
_cell.angle_beta   90.00
_cell.angle_gamma   90.00
#
_symmetry.space_group_name_H-M   'P 1'
#
loop_
_entity.id
_entity.type
_entity.pdbx_description
1 polymer ?
#
loop_
_entity_poly.entity_id
_entity_poly.type
_entity_poly.pdbx_seq_one_letter_code
_entity_poly.pdbx_strand_id
1 'polypeptide(L)'
;MTHPAPTGWSRLTAKLPRTNSRSVRGLALASLISQIMIVVTGGAVRLTASGLGCPEWPRCTATSIVNTPEMGIHGVIEFGNRLLTFVLTAIAIAMVVSLWNLRKERKDLFRLAIALAAGIPAQAILGGITVLTQLNPWVVGWHFIVSMVLIVLATVLVNRARITTAQAATSAAPLGSRLLRQILTAAAVLTAITVFLGVIVTGSGPHAGDAGAARNNLDPDLMTRIHAAPVYLLVLTVAVALVLVYRESAASRLRTSVVILAAVVLAQGALGYLQHFLHLPVVLVALHMLGASVLTAAMANSVYLAASRQERATLESDDHGVASEPAGFRDDR
;
A
#
# COMPACT_ATOMS: atom_id res chain seq x y z
N MET A 1 -34.20 -38.48 11.62
CA MET A 1 -32.89 -38.02 11.07
C MET A 1 -32.30 -37.04 12.06
N THR A 2 -31.34 -37.47 12.87
CA THR A 2 -30.68 -36.63 13.86
C THR A 2 -29.65 -35.78 13.18
N HIS A 3 -29.86 -34.43 13.13
CA HIS A 3 -28.86 -33.51 12.66
C HIS A 3 -27.63 -33.60 13.57
N PRO A 4 -26.42 -33.83 13.03
CA PRO A 4 -25.21 -33.82 13.85
C PRO A 4 -25.05 -32.47 14.53
N ALA A 5 -24.66 -32.49 15.82
CA ALA A 5 -24.45 -31.28 16.59
C ALA A 5 -23.40 -30.39 15.90
N PRO A 6 -23.60 -29.07 15.84
CA PRO A 6 -22.69 -28.18 15.15
C PRO A 6 -21.30 -28.27 15.79
N THR A 7 -20.28 -28.55 14.98
CA THR A 7 -18.87 -28.60 15.41
C THR A 7 -18.41 -27.22 15.90
N GLY A 8 -17.43 -27.16 16.79
CA GLY A 8 -16.89 -25.86 17.28
C GLY A 8 -16.52 -24.90 16.15
N TRP A 9 -16.03 -25.42 15.01
CA TRP A 9 -15.72 -24.65 13.82
C TRP A 9 -16.95 -24.03 13.16
N SER A 10 -18.05 -24.76 13.03
CA SER A 10 -19.30 -24.23 12.44
C SER A 10 -19.94 -23.14 13.32
N ARG A 11 -19.79 -23.20 14.65
CA ARG A 11 -20.23 -22.13 15.56
C ARG A 11 -19.38 -20.86 15.44
N LEU A 12 -18.07 -20.99 15.26
CA LEU A 12 -17.17 -19.85 15.03
C LEU A 12 -17.46 -19.18 13.67
N THR A 13 -17.58 -19.96 12.60
CA THR A 13 -17.85 -19.40 11.26
C THR A 13 -19.24 -18.79 11.15
N ALA A 14 -20.22 -19.23 11.95
CA ALA A 14 -21.55 -18.61 11.98
C ALA A 14 -21.54 -17.14 12.42
N LYS A 15 -20.55 -16.73 13.22
CA LYS A 15 -20.39 -15.35 13.71
C LYS A 15 -19.59 -14.45 12.75
N LEU A 16 -18.94 -15.05 11.74
CA LEU A 16 -18.14 -14.28 10.78
C LEU A 16 -19.04 -13.52 9.78
N PRO A 17 -18.55 -12.37 9.23
CA PRO A 17 -19.31 -11.60 8.27
C PRO A 17 -19.75 -12.43 7.06
N ARG A 18 -20.99 -12.23 6.65
CA ARG A 18 -21.57 -12.80 5.41
C ARG A 18 -21.72 -11.75 4.32
N THR A 19 -21.42 -10.51 4.63
CA THR A 19 -21.46 -9.38 3.71
C THR A 19 -20.20 -8.54 3.89
N ASN A 20 -19.93 -7.62 3.00
CA ASN A 20 -18.79 -6.71 3.06
C ASN A 20 -19.00 -5.66 4.16
N SER A 21 -18.76 -6.04 5.41
CA SER A 21 -19.05 -5.28 6.63
C SER A 21 -18.04 -4.15 6.89
N ARG A 22 -18.35 -3.29 7.87
CA ARG A 22 -17.43 -2.25 8.35
C ARG A 22 -16.11 -2.87 8.87
N SER A 23 -16.16 -4.05 9.50
CA SER A 23 -14.97 -4.74 10.00
C SER A 23 -14.04 -5.20 8.85
N VAL A 24 -14.59 -5.74 7.76
CA VAL A 24 -13.80 -6.13 6.57
C VAL A 24 -13.09 -4.90 5.98
N ARG A 25 -13.80 -3.77 5.86
CA ARG A 25 -13.22 -2.51 5.38
C ARG A 25 -12.15 -1.95 6.33
N GLY A 26 -12.40 -2.03 7.63
CA GLY A 26 -11.43 -1.62 8.66
C GLY A 26 -10.15 -2.46 8.63
N LEU A 27 -10.27 -3.79 8.51
CA LEU A 27 -9.12 -4.70 8.39
C LEU A 27 -8.35 -4.50 7.08
N ALA A 28 -9.03 -4.23 5.96
CA ALA A 28 -8.35 -3.90 4.71
C ALA A 28 -7.53 -2.60 4.83
N LEU A 29 -8.10 -1.56 5.49
CA LEU A 29 -7.37 -0.32 5.75
C LEU A 29 -6.22 -0.54 6.72
N ALA A 30 -6.41 -1.32 7.79
CA ALA A 30 -5.35 -1.68 8.73
C ALA A 30 -4.21 -2.43 8.03
N SER A 31 -4.52 -3.34 7.08
CA SER A 31 -3.53 -4.00 6.23
C SER A 31 -2.69 -3.00 5.44
N LEU A 32 -3.32 -1.99 4.80
CA LEU A 32 -2.57 -0.98 4.04
C LEU A 32 -1.70 -0.12 4.94
N ILE A 33 -2.26 0.37 6.06
CA ILE A 33 -1.51 1.20 7.01
C ILE A 33 -0.32 0.43 7.58
N SER A 34 -0.52 -0.83 7.99
CA SER A 34 0.56 -1.65 8.55
C SER A 34 1.68 -1.94 7.54
N GLN A 35 1.35 -2.16 6.26
CA GLN A 35 2.35 -2.31 5.19
C GLN A 35 3.18 -1.01 4.98
N ILE A 36 2.54 0.16 5.03
CA ILE A 36 3.26 1.44 4.96
C ILE A 36 4.13 1.64 6.21
N MET A 37 3.60 1.37 7.40
CA MET A 37 4.31 1.57 8.65
C MET A 37 5.53 0.68 8.79
N ILE A 38 5.48 -0.59 8.37
CA ILE A 38 6.65 -1.49 8.43
C ILE A 38 7.77 -1.03 7.47
N VAL A 39 7.43 -0.39 6.35
CA VAL A 39 8.43 0.23 5.46
C VAL A 39 9.11 1.41 6.16
N VAL A 40 8.35 2.25 6.85
CA VAL A 40 8.89 3.41 7.59
C VAL A 40 9.79 2.96 8.73
N THR A 41 9.36 1.97 9.53
CA THR A 41 10.16 1.46 10.65
C THR A 41 11.39 0.68 10.17
N GLY A 42 11.30 -0.10 9.09
CA GLY A 42 12.45 -0.70 8.43
C GLY A 42 13.42 0.34 7.86
N GLY A 43 12.88 1.46 7.35
CA GLY A 43 13.68 2.64 7.00
C GLY A 43 14.39 3.25 8.18
N ALA A 44 13.74 3.36 9.34
CA ALA A 44 14.35 3.84 10.58
C ALA A 44 15.49 2.92 11.04
N VAL A 45 15.32 1.59 10.99
CA VAL A 45 16.40 0.61 11.25
C VAL A 45 17.63 0.93 10.39
N ARG A 46 17.43 1.17 9.10
CA ARG A 46 18.50 1.51 8.16
C ARG A 46 19.15 2.86 8.48
N LEU A 47 18.34 3.89 8.72
CA LEU A 47 18.80 5.27 8.92
C LEU A 47 19.50 5.49 10.27
N THR A 48 19.23 4.63 11.25
CA THR A 48 19.90 4.65 12.57
C THR A 48 21.10 3.70 12.66
N ALA A 49 21.56 3.16 11.52
CA ALA A 49 22.65 2.17 11.46
C ALA A 49 22.38 0.93 12.34
N SER A 50 21.12 0.51 12.45
CA SER A 50 20.70 -0.60 13.31
C SER A 50 20.40 -1.89 12.53
N GLY A 51 20.76 -1.97 11.25
CA GLY A 51 20.41 -3.10 10.38
C GLY A 51 21.12 -4.41 10.72
N LEU A 52 22.19 -4.36 11.53
CA LEU A 52 22.88 -5.51 12.11
C LEU A 52 22.88 -5.46 13.65
N GLY A 53 21.90 -4.75 14.24
CA GLY A 53 21.70 -4.74 15.69
C GLY A 53 21.33 -6.14 16.24
N CYS A 54 20.79 -7.03 15.40
CA CYS A 54 20.66 -8.46 15.60
C CYS A 54 21.42 -9.18 14.46
N PRO A 55 22.70 -9.54 14.64
CA PRO A 55 23.56 -9.98 13.54
C PRO A 55 23.20 -11.36 12.96
N GLU A 56 22.23 -12.07 13.55
CA GLU A 56 21.80 -13.38 13.09
C GLU A 56 20.31 -13.44 12.74
N TRP A 57 19.92 -14.48 12.01
CA TRP A 57 18.55 -14.76 11.69
C TRP A 57 18.32 -16.28 11.62
N PRO A 58 17.20 -16.84 12.14
CA PRO A 58 16.04 -16.14 12.74
C PRO A 58 16.27 -15.63 14.17
N ARG A 59 17.34 -16.03 14.82
CA ARG A 59 17.73 -15.55 16.16
C ARG A 59 18.25 -14.12 16.09
N CYS A 60 18.37 -13.47 17.25
CA CYS A 60 19.04 -12.19 17.34
C CYS A 60 20.56 -12.37 17.53
N THR A 61 20.97 -13.40 18.29
CA THR A 61 22.36 -13.84 18.48
C THR A 61 22.47 -15.35 18.37
N ALA A 62 23.69 -15.89 18.39
CA ALA A 62 23.95 -17.31 18.40
C ALA A 62 23.24 -18.06 19.57
N THR A 63 23.03 -17.37 20.69
CA THR A 63 22.48 -17.94 21.92
C THR A 63 21.10 -17.41 22.31
N SER A 64 20.62 -16.31 21.71
CA SER A 64 19.35 -15.67 22.07
C SER A 64 18.46 -15.41 20.85
N ILE A 65 17.14 -15.65 21.05
CA ILE A 65 16.10 -15.30 20.07
C ILE A 65 15.78 -13.80 20.14
N VAL A 66 15.92 -13.18 21.31
CA VAL A 66 15.64 -11.77 21.58
C VAL A 66 16.94 -10.97 21.64
N ASN A 67 16.85 -9.65 21.51
CA ASN A 67 17.98 -8.77 21.73
C ASN A 67 18.47 -8.83 23.16
N THR A 68 19.78 -8.71 23.36
CA THR A 68 20.44 -8.70 24.68
C THR A 68 20.95 -7.30 25.01
N PRO A 69 21.22 -6.98 26.30
CA PRO A 69 21.69 -5.65 26.71
C PRO A 69 22.98 -5.20 26.00
N GLU A 70 23.85 -6.14 25.62
CA GLU A 70 25.13 -5.88 24.94
C GLU A 70 24.95 -5.26 23.54
N MET A 71 23.77 -5.50 22.91
CA MET A 71 23.45 -4.95 21.60
C MET A 71 23.01 -3.48 21.66
N GLY A 72 22.77 -2.95 22.85
CA GLY A 72 22.37 -1.58 23.08
C GLY A 72 21.11 -1.17 22.31
N ILE A 73 21.03 0.09 21.92
CA ILE A 73 19.86 0.67 21.25
C ILE A 73 19.64 0.08 19.85
N HIS A 74 20.70 -0.32 19.15
CA HIS A 74 20.61 -0.87 17.81
C HIS A 74 19.89 -2.22 17.81
N GLY A 75 20.16 -3.10 18.80
CA GLY A 75 19.41 -4.34 18.98
C GLY A 75 17.94 -4.10 19.28
N VAL A 76 17.61 -3.10 20.10
CA VAL A 76 16.22 -2.74 20.42
C VAL A 76 15.47 -2.27 19.16
N ILE A 77 16.09 -1.41 18.34
CA ILE A 77 15.48 -0.86 17.13
C ILE A 77 15.22 -1.98 16.10
N GLU A 78 16.24 -2.81 15.82
CA GLU A 78 16.07 -3.88 14.85
C GLU A 78 15.09 -4.96 15.35
N PHE A 79 15.24 -5.44 16.57
CA PHE A 79 14.35 -6.45 17.14
C PHE A 79 12.91 -5.94 17.25
N GLY A 80 12.72 -4.67 17.64
CA GLY A 80 11.41 -4.02 17.65
C GLY A 80 10.75 -4.03 16.28
N ASN A 81 11.50 -3.78 15.21
CA ASN A 81 11.00 -3.88 13.83
C ASN A 81 10.61 -5.32 13.46
N ARG A 82 11.38 -6.33 13.91
CA ARG A 82 11.00 -7.74 13.72
C ARG A 82 9.69 -8.07 14.44
N LEU A 83 9.44 -7.53 15.64
CA LEU A 83 8.20 -7.74 16.39
C LEU A 83 6.97 -7.16 15.68
N LEU A 84 7.09 -6.08 14.93
CA LEU A 84 5.98 -5.54 14.15
C LEU A 84 5.45 -6.52 13.10
N THR A 85 6.27 -7.47 12.65
CA THR A 85 5.83 -8.54 11.75
C THR A 85 4.70 -9.39 12.35
N PHE A 86 4.68 -9.58 13.68
CA PHE A 86 3.59 -10.28 14.36
C PHE A 86 2.28 -9.48 14.33
N VAL A 87 2.36 -8.15 14.41
CA VAL A 87 1.18 -7.27 14.27
C VAL A 87 0.61 -7.39 12.85
N LEU A 88 1.46 -7.34 11.82
CA LEU A 88 1.04 -7.55 10.44
C LEU A 88 0.41 -8.93 10.25
N THR A 89 1.02 -9.96 10.84
CA THR A 89 0.51 -11.34 10.78
C THR A 89 -0.87 -11.45 11.42
N ALA A 90 -1.08 -10.84 12.59
CA ALA A 90 -2.38 -10.83 13.27
C ALA A 90 -3.46 -10.14 12.42
N ILE A 91 -3.14 -8.97 11.81
CA ILE A 91 -4.05 -8.26 10.90
C ILE A 91 -4.37 -9.13 9.66
N ALA A 92 -3.37 -9.77 9.07
CA ALA A 92 -3.55 -10.63 7.90
C ALA A 92 -4.41 -11.86 8.20
N ILE A 93 -4.17 -12.54 9.34
CA ILE A 93 -5.00 -13.65 9.80
C ILE A 93 -6.44 -13.19 10.04
N ALA A 94 -6.63 -12.08 10.77
CA ALA A 94 -7.96 -11.50 11.01
C ALA A 94 -8.69 -11.19 9.70
N MET A 95 -7.97 -10.65 8.69
CA MET A 95 -8.53 -10.37 7.36
C MET A 95 -8.96 -11.65 6.65
N VAL A 96 -8.11 -12.69 6.59
CA VAL A 96 -8.43 -13.98 5.97
C VAL A 96 -9.62 -14.64 6.67
N VAL A 97 -9.62 -14.66 8.02
CA VAL A 97 -10.72 -15.21 8.81
C VAL A 97 -12.02 -14.44 8.55
N SER A 98 -11.99 -13.11 8.53
CA SER A 98 -13.19 -12.29 8.28
C SER A 98 -13.80 -12.52 6.88
N LEU A 99 -13.00 -12.94 5.90
CA LEU A 99 -13.43 -13.26 4.54
C LEU A 99 -13.81 -14.74 4.34
N TRP A 100 -13.72 -15.58 5.37
CA TRP A 100 -13.91 -17.03 5.23
C TRP A 100 -15.27 -17.40 4.65
N ASN A 101 -16.34 -16.77 5.13
CA ASN A 101 -17.70 -17.01 4.60
C ASN A 101 -17.91 -16.43 3.20
N LEU A 102 -17.16 -15.37 2.85
CA LEU A 102 -17.22 -14.69 1.55
C LEU A 102 -16.31 -15.32 0.48
N ARG A 103 -15.49 -16.33 0.83
CA ARG A 103 -14.44 -16.88 -0.06
C ARG A 103 -14.93 -17.43 -1.39
N LYS A 104 -16.21 -17.87 -1.47
CA LYS A 104 -16.83 -18.38 -2.69
C LYS A 104 -17.43 -17.27 -3.55
N GLU A 105 -18.03 -16.26 -2.91
CA GLU A 105 -18.71 -15.12 -3.56
C GLU A 105 -17.72 -14.02 -3.94
N ARG A 106 -16.77 -13.72 -3.05
CA ARG A 106 -15.77 -12.68 -3.21
C ARG A 106 -14.35 -13.30 -3.28
N LYS A 107 -14.14 -14.16 -4.27
CA LYS A 107 -12.85 -14.81 -4.55
C LYS A 107 -11.73 -13.79 -4.77
N ASP A 108 -12.08 -12.63 -5.30
CA ASP A 108 -11.18 -11.50 -5.53
C ASP A 108 -10.59 -10.95 -4.23
N LEU A 109 -11.41 -10.72 -3.19
CA LEU A 109 -10.96 -10.27 -1.87
C LEU A 109 -10.17 -11.38 -1.15
N PHE A 110 -10.69 -12.60 -1.19
CA PHE A 110 -10.05 -13.72 -0.49
C PHE A 110 -8.64 -14.01 -1.03
N ARG A 111 -8.48 -14.02 -2.38
CA ARG A 111 -7.16 -14.20 -3.01
C ARG A 111 -6.17 -13.10 -2.64
N LEU A 112 -6.61 -11.83 -2.60
CA LEU A 112 -5.77 -10.72 -2.15
C LEU A 112 -5.36 -10.86 -0.69
N ALA A 113 -6.29 -11.24 0.20
CA ALA A 113 -5.99 -11.47 1.61
C ALA A 113 -4.98 -12.61 1.80
N ILE A 114 -5.11 -13.71 1.06
CA ILE A 114 -4.13 -14.81 1.06
C ILE A 114 -2.78 -14.36 0.52
N ALA A 115 -2.74 -13.59 -0.58
CA ALA A 115 -1.50 -13.08 -1.16
C ALA A 115 -0.75 -12.17 -0.17
N LEU A 116 -1.46 -11.28 0.53
CA LEU A 116 -0.88 -10.43 1.57
C LEU A 116 -0.41 -11.26 2.78
N ALA A 117 -1.19 -12.25 3.22
CA ALA A 117 -0.80 -13.13 4.31
C ALA A 117 0.45 -13.96 3.96
N ALA A 118 0.56 -14.47 2.72
CA ALA A 118 1.75 -15.17 2.22
C ALA A 118 2.95 -14.24 2.01
N GLY A 119 2.69 -12.96 1.69
CA GLY A 119 3.72 -11.94 1.55
C GLY A 119 4.50 -11.69 2.85
N ILE A 120 3.87 -11.83 4.03
CA ILE A 120 4.54 -11.57 5.31
C ILE A 120 5.68 -12.57 5.58
N PRO A 121 5.49 -13.89 5.55
CA PRO A 121 6.60 -14.81 5.73
C PRO A 121 7.65 -14.71 4.60
N ALA A 122 7.23 -14.43 3.36
CA ALA A 122 8.17 -14.20 2.26
C ALA A 122 9.06 -12.97 2.56
N GLN A 123 8.50 -11.88 3.08
CA GLN A 123 9.25 -10.69 3.51
C GLN A 123 10.13 -10.96 4.74
N ALA A 124 9.68 -11.78 5.70
CA ALA A 124 10.51 -12.18 6.83
C ALA A 124 11.75 -12.96 6.37
N ILE A 125 11.59 -13.92 5.44
CA ILE A 125 12.71 -14.67 4.85
C ILE A 125 13.65 -13.71 4.10
N LEU A 126 13.11 -12.84 3.25
CA LEU A 126 13.92 -11.89 2.49
C LEU A 126 14.65 -10.91 3.42
N GLY A 127 13.99 -10.44 4.50
CA GLY A 127 14.61 -9.64 5.56
C GLY A 127 15.71 -10.41 6.30
N GLY A 128 15.51 -11.69 6.58
CA GLY A 128 16.56 -12.56 7.13
C GLY A 128 17.77 -12.69 6.20
N ILE A 129 17.54 -12.83 4.90
CA ILE A 129 18.62 -12.86 3.90
C ILE A 129 19.38 -11.52 3.89
N THR A 130 18.72 -10.37 4.12
CA THR A 130 19.46 -9.08 4.23
C THR A 130 20.47 -9.11 5.37
N VAL A 131 20.11 -9.66 6.53
CA VAL A 131 21.02 -9.80 7.68
C VAL A 131 22.17 -10.78 7.36
N LEU A 132 21.82 -11.98 6.88
CA LEU A 132 22.81 -13.03 6.54
C LEU A 132 23.79 -12.62 5.44
N THR A 133 23.40 -11.69 4.56
CA THR A 133 24.27 -11.13 3.51
C THR A 133 24.92 -9.80 3.92
N GLN A 134 24.96 -9.50 5.22
CA GLN A 134 25.59 -8.28 5.77
C GLN A 134 25.07 -7.01 5.08
N LEU A 135 23.73 -6.93 4.92
CA LEU A 135 23.02 -5.81 4.29
C LEU A 135 23.44 -5.56 2.84
N ASN A 136 23.67 -6.61 2.05
CA ASN A 136 23.95 -6.47 0.63
C ASN A 136 22.92 -5.52 -0.01
N PRO A 137 23.33 -4.42 -0.67
CA PRO A 137 22.42 -3.36 -1.14
C PRO A 137 21.39 -3.86 -2.15
N TRP A 138 21.71 -4.88 -2.93
CA TRP A 138 20.77 -5.47 -3.89
C TRP A 138 19.69 -6.28 -3.20
N VAL A 139 20.03 -7.05 -2.16
CA VAL A 139 19.07 -7.83 -1.38
C VAL A 139 18.15 -6.90 -0.60
N VAL A 140 18.70 -5.87 0.06
CA VAL A 140 17.93 -4.82 0.74
C VAL A 140 17.01 -4.10 -0.25
N GLY A 141 17.50 -3.83 -1.45
CA GLY A 141 16.72 -3.23 -2.53
C GLY A 141 15.50 -4.08 -2.92
N TRP A 142 15.70 -5.38 -3.14
CA TRP A 142 14.60 -6.29 -3.46
C TRP A 142 13.59 -6.43 -2.31
N HIS A 143 14.05 -6.45 -1.05
CA HIS A 143 13.18 -6.43 0.12
C HIS A 143 12.25 -5.20 0.11
N PHE A 144 12.78 -4.02 -0.24
CA PHE A 144 11.98 -2.80 -0.38
C PHE A 144 11.00 -2.88 -1.56
N ILE A 145 11.43 -3.35 -2.74
CA ILE A 145 10.56 -3.47 -3.93
C ILE A 145 9.38 -4.41 -3.67
N VAL A 146 9.60 -5.56 -3.03
CA VAL A 146 8.51 -6.48 -2.65
C VAL A 146 7.55 -5.82 -1.67
N SER A 147 8.04 -4.97 -0.74
CA SER A 147 7.16 -4.18 0.13
C SER A 147 6.26 -3.22 -0.67
N MET A 148 6.78 -2.57 -1.73
CA MET A 148 5.97 -1.72 -2.60
C MET A 148 4.88 -2.52 -3.33
N VAL A 149 5.17 -3.73 -3.78
CA VAL A 149 4.16 -4.63 -4.37
C VAL A 149 3.07 -4.99 -3.35
N LEU A 150 3.42 -5.27 -2.09
CA LEU A 150 2.44 -5.53 -1.03
C LEU A 150 1.56 -4.31 -0.74
N ILE A 151 2.11 -3.09 -0.79
CA ILE A 151 1.33 -1.84 -0.68
C ILE A 151 0.32 -1.72 -1.83
N VAL A 152 0.72 -2.03 -3.08
CA VAL A 152 -0.20 -2.06 -4.23
C VAL A 152 -1.34 -3.06 -3.98
N LEU A 153 -1.03 -4.30 -3.58
CA LEU A 153 -2.04 -5.33 -3.30
C LEU A 153 -2.97 -4.91 -2.15
N ALA A 154 -2.44 -4.31 -1.08
CA ALA A 154 -3.24 -3.81 0.04
C ALA A 154 -4.15 -2.64 -0.40
N THR A 155 -3.66 -1.74 -1.27
CA THR A 155 -4.47 -0.65 -1.85
C THR A 155 -5.63 -1.20 -2.70
N VAL A 156 -5.36 -2.22 -3.52
CA VAL A 156 -6.41 -2.90 -4.29
C VAL A 156 -7.41 -3.60 -3.36
N LEU A 157 -6.94 -4.24 -2.27
CA LEU A 157 -7.79 -4.85 -1.26
C LEU A 157 -8.73 -3.81 -0.63
N VAL A 158 -8.22 -2.64 -0.22
CA VAL A 158 -9.03 -1.53 0.33
C VAL A 158 -10.11 -1.09 -0.65
N ASN A 159 -9.76 -0.91 -1.92
CA ASN A 159 -10.72 -0.49 -2.94
C ASN A 159 -11.81 -1.54 -3.17
N ARG A 160 -11.44 -2.81 -3.32
CA ARG A 160 -12.39 -3.91 -3.51
C ARG A 160 -13.25 -4.16 -2.27
N ALA A 161 -12.72 -3.92 -1.06
CA ALA A 161 -13.48 -4.01 0.18
C ALA A 161 -14.55 -2.91 0.31
N ARG A 162 -14.51 -1.84 -0.44
CA ARG A 162 -15.53 -0.77 -0.47
C ARG A 162 -16.71 -1.09 -1.39
N ILE A 163 -16.56 -2.05 -2.31
CA ILE A 163 -17.56 -2.43 -3.30
C ILE A 163 -18.40 -3.59 -2.75
N THR A 164 -19.72 -3.48 -2.77
CA THR A 164 -20.62 -4.57 -2.35
C THR A 164 -20.56 -5.75 -3.33
N THR A 165 -21.04 -6.92 -2.92
CA THR A 165 -21.09 -8.11 -3.77
C THR A 165 -21.95 -7.87 -5.02
N ALA A 166 -23.08 -7.19 -4.88
CA ALA A 166 -23.96 -6.82 -5.99
C ALA A 166 -23.24 -5.90 -7.00
N GLN A 167 -22.59 -4.84 -6.52
CA GLN A 167 -21.81 -3.92 -7.37
C GLN A 167 -20.62 -4.60 -8.06
N ALA A 168 -20.02 -5.62 -7.43
CA ALA A 168 -18.92 -6.37 -8.05
C ALA A 168 -19.37 -7.24 -9.24
N ALA A 169 -20.65 -7.57 -9.32
CA ALA A 169 -21.25 -8.35 -10.40
C ALA A 169 -21.73 -7.50 -11.58
N THR A 170 -21.78 -6.16 -11.45
CA THR A 170 -22.37 -5.27 -12.48
C THR A 170 -21.37 -4.98 -13.60
N SER A 171 -21.86 -5.04 -14.84
CA SER A 171 -21.05 -4.79 -16.05
C SER A 171 -21.16 -3.32 -16.51
N ALA A 172 -20.74 -2.38 -15.66
CA ALA A 172 -20.73 -0.96 -16.00
C ALA A 172 -19.46 -0.56 -16.81
N ALA A 173 -19.50 0.61 -17.49
CA ALA A 173 -18.32 1.15 -18.17
C ALA A 173 -17.25 1.60 -17.17
N PRO A 174 -15.95 1.58 -17.55
CA PRO A 174 -14.89 2.15 -16.74
C PRO A 174 -15.09 3.63 -16.42
N LEU A 175 -14.68 4.08 -15.22
CA LEU A 175 -14.81 5.48 -14.80
C LEU A 175 -13.92 6.43 -15.62
N GLY A 176 -12.75 5.97 -16.06
CA GLY A 176 -11.84 6.74 -16.90
C GLY A 176 -12.01 6.40 -18.39
N SER A 177 -11.83 7.40 -19.26
CA SER A 177 -11.72 7.19 -20.69
C SER A 177 -10.53 6.26 -21.04
N ARG A 178 -10.48 5.77 -22.26
CA ARG A 178 -9.35 4.94 -22.72
C ARG A 178 -8.02 5.72 -22.60
N LEU A 179 -8.02 6.99 -23.01
CA LEU A 179 -6.84 7.85 -22.94
C LEU A 179 -6.39 8.05 -21.48
N LEU A 180 -7.29 8.44 -20.59
CA LEU A 180 -6.96 8.64 -19.17
C LEU A 180 -6.37 7.38 -18.53
N ARG A 181 -6.92 6.21 -18.82
CA ARG A 181 -6.36 4.93 -18.34
C ARG A 181 -4.96 4.67 -18.87
N GLN A 182 -4.69 4.96 -20.15
CA GLN A 182 -3.35 4.81 -20.73
C GLN A 182 -2.35 5.77 -20.09
N ILE A 183 -2.73 7.03 -19.88
CA ILE A 183 -1.89 8.04 -19.21
C ILE A 183 -1.58 7.62 -17.76
N LEU A 184 -2.58 7.18 -16.99
CA LEU A 184 -2.36 6.70 -15.61
C LEU A 184 -1.54 5.40 -15.57
N THR A 185 -1.67 4.52 -16.56
CA THR A 185 -0.82 3.34 -16.68
C THR A 185 0.64 3.73 -16.97
N ALA A 186 0.87 4.68 -17.87
CA ALA A 186 2.20 5.22 -18.13
C ALA A 186 2.80 5.86 -16.87
N ALA A 187 2.01 6.65 -16.12
CA ALA A 187 2.43 7.22 -14.85
C ALA A 187 2.79 6.14 -13.82
N ALA A 188 2.04 5.03 -13.77
CA ALA A 188 2.37 3.90 -12.88
C ALA A 188 3.69 3.22 -13.27
N VAL A 189 3.96 3.04 -14.55
CA VAL A 189 5.25 2.52 -15.04
C VAL A 189 6.39 3.47 -14.66
N LEU A 190 6.22 4.77 -14.88
CA LEU A 190 7.21 5.79 -14.48
C LEU A 190 7.42 5.79 -12.96
N THR A 191 6.36 5.63 -12.16
CA THR A 191 6.48 5.49 -10.70
C THR A 191 7.30 4.26 -10.32
N ALA A 192 7.05 3.10 -10.95
CA ALA A 192 7.82 1.89 -10.70
C ALA A 192 9.30 2.05 -11.06
N ILE A 193 9.60 2.67 -12.20
CA ILE A 193 10.97 2.99 -12.62
C ILE A 193 11.64 3.94 -11.62
N THR A 194 10.93 5.01 -11.22
CA THR A 194 11.41 5.97 -10.23
C THR A 194 11.74 5.31 -8.90
N VAL A 195 10.84 4.47 -8.39
CA VAL A 195 11.06 3.73 -7.14
C VAL A 195 12.26 2.79 -7.26
N PHE A 196 12.38 2.05 -8.35
CA PHE A 196 13.50 1.16 -8.60
C PHE A 196 14.84 1.92 -8.66
N LEU A 197 14.91 3.03 -9.37
CA LEU A 197 16.10 3.87 -9.42
C LEU A 197 16.41 4.50 -8.05
N GLY A 198 15.39 4.87 -7.27
CA GLY A 198 15.54 5.33 -5.90
C GLY A 198 16.19 4.29 -4.99
N VAL A 199 15.89 3.01 -5.19
CA VAL A 199 16.56 1.90 -4.50
C VAL A 199 18.05 1.86 -4.85
N ILE A 200 18.41 2.06 -6.11
CA ILE A 200 19.81 2.10 -6.56
C ILE A 200 20.55 3.29 -5.93
N VAL A 201 19.97 4.49 -5.95
CA VAL A 201 20.51 5.69 -5.28
C VAL A 201 20.73 5.41 -3.80
N THR A 202 19.74 4.81 -3.13
CA THR A 202 19.85 4.48 -1.70
C THR A 202 20.98 3.50 -1.44
N GLY A 203 21.21 2.53 -2.34
CA GLY A 203 22.29 1.54 -2.27
C GLY A 203 23.69 2.13 -2.50
N SER A 204 23.82 3.28 -3.19
CA SER A 204 25.09 4.01 -3.38
C SER A 204 25.34 5.07 -2.31
N GLY A 205 24.30 5.50 -1.58
CA GLY A 205 24.33 6.61 -0.63
C GLY A 205 24.94 6.30 0.75
N PRO A 206 24.99 7.29 1.65
CA PRO A 206 25.66 7.16 2.95
C PRO A 206 24.94 6.25 3.94
N HIS A 207 23.61 6.15 3.86
CA HIS A 207 22.80 5.40 4.82
C HIS A 207 22.64 3.94 4.39
N ALA A 208 23.60 3.07 4.68
CA ALA A 208 23.55 1.64 4.28
C ALA A 208 22.91 0.70 5.30
N GLY A 209 22.65 1.19 6.51
CA GLY A 209 22.03 0.39 7.58
C GLY A 209 23.01 -0.09 8.64
N ASP A 210 24.30 -0.03 8.39
CA ASP A 210 25.39 -0.29 9.32
C ASP A 210 26.66 0.38 8.82
N ALA A 211 27.62 0.65 9.75
CA ALA A 211 28.90 1.28 9.41
C ALA A 211 29.74 0.41 8.46
N GLY A 212 29.70 -0.92 8.64
CA GLY A 212 30.40 -1.90 7.83
C GLY A 212 29.65 -2.38 6.59
N ALA A 213 28.39 -1.95 6.38
CA ALA A 213 27.60 -2.41 5.26
C ALA A 213 28.15 -1.92 3.92
N ALA A 214 28.20 -2.84 2.94
CA ALA A 214 28.68 -2.55 1.60
C ALA A 214 27.76 -1.55 0.87
N ARG A 215 28.34 -0.81 -0.08
CA ARG A 215 27.65 0.00 -1.08
C ARG A 215 27.61 -0.74 -2.41
N ASN A 216 26.75 -0.32 -3.33
CA ASN A 216 26.66 -0.92 -4.67
C ASN A 216 27.78 -0.46 -5.63
N ASN A 217 28.73 0.36 -5.16
CA ASN A 217 29.87 0.90 -5.91
C ASN A 217 29.51 1.75 -7.15
N LEU A 218 28.26 2.22 -7.24
CA LEU A 218 27.85 3.18 -8.26
C LEU A 218 28.04 4.61 -7.77
N ASP A 219 28.29 5.53 -8.69
CA ASP A 219 28.44 6.95 -8.39
C ASP A 219 27.10 7.52 -7.86
N PRO A 220 27.04 8.05 -6.63
CA PRO A 220 25.77 8.52 -6.04
C PRO A 220 25.18 9.74 -6.79
N ASP A 221 26.02 10.63 -7.31
CA ASP A 221 25.56 11.84 -8.02
C ASP A 221 24.98 11.48 -9.37
N LEU A 222 25.63 10.58 -10.10
CA LEU A 222 25.11 10.06 -11.36
C LEU A 222 23.79 9.33 -11.15
N MET A 223 23.71 8.45 -10.14
CA MET A 223 22.48 7.69 -9.85
C MET A 223 21.34 8.62 -9.41
N THR A 224 21.63 9.68 -8.67
CA THR A 224 20.65 10.71 -8.29
C THR A 224 20.08 11.41 -9.53
N ARG A 225 20.93 11.80 -10.49
CA ARG A 225 20.48 12.41 -11.76
C ARG A 225 19.64 11.45 -12.59
N ILE A 226 20.06 10.18 -12.69
CA ILE A 226 19.30 9.14 -13.40
C ILE A 226 17.94 8.89 -12.73
N HIS A 227 17.88 8.88 -11.39
CA HIS A 227 16.63 8.77 -10.65
C HIS A 227 15.70 9.97 -10.84
N ALA A 228 16.24 11.19 -10.96
CA ALA A 228 15.45 12.39 -11.17
C ALA A 228 14.82 12.45 -12.59
N ALA A 229 15.45 11.86 -13.60
CA ALA A 229 14.96 11.93 -14.97
C ALA A 229 13.50 11.42 -15.17
N PRO A 230 13.12 10.20 -14.74
CA PRO A 230 11.74 9.73 -14.85
C PRO A 230 10.77 10.52 -13.95
N VAL A 231 11.23 11.21 -12.90
CA VAL A 231 10.38 12.07 -12.06
C VAL A 231 9.79 13.23 -12.87
N TYR A 232 10.58 13.88 -13.72
CA TYR A 232 10.06 14.97 -14.57
C TYR A 232 8.97 14.46 -15.52
N LEU A 233 9.19 13.28 -16.13
CA LEU A 233 8.18 12.66 -16.98
C LEU A 233 6.93 12.25 -16.18
N LEU A 234 7.11 11.79 -14.95
CA LEU A 234 6.01 11.46 -14.05
C LEU A 234 5.17 12.70 -13.72
N VAL A 235 5.83 13.83 -13.38
CA VAL A 235 5.13 15.10 -13.10
C VAL A 235 4.32 15.53 -14.32
N LEU A 236 4.92 15.51 -15.52
CA LEU A 236 4.24 15.86 -16.77
C LEU A 236 3.03 14.93 -17.03
N THR A 237 3.23 13.62 -16.91
CA THR A 237 2.19 12.62 -17.15
C THR A 237 1.02 12.77 -16.16
N VAL A 238 1.30 13.04 -14.88
CA VAL A 238 0.27 13.29 -13.87
C VAL A 238 -0.43 14.63 -14.09
N ALA A 239 0.29 15.66 -14.56
CA ALA A 239 -0.33 16.94 -14.96
C ALA A 239 -1.31 16.74 -16.13
N VAL A 240 -0.95 15.95 -17.14
CA VAL A 240 -1.86 15.57 -18.24
C VAL A 240 -3.08 14.82 -17.71
N ALA A 241 -2.88 13.83 -16.81
CA ALA A 241 -4.00 13.11 -16.18
C ALA A 241 -4.93 14.07 -15.42
N LEU A 242 -4.37 15.04 -14.70
CA LEU A 242 -5.12 16.07 -13.97
C LEU A 242 -5.97 16.92 -14.92
N VAL A 243 -5.43 17.36 -16.06
CA VAL A 243 -6.20 18.09 -17.07
C VAL A 243 -7.33 17.22 -17.63
N LEU A 244 -7.05 15.96 -17.93
CA LEU A 244 -8.04 15.04 -18.51
C LEU A 244 -9.21 14.77 -17.57
N VAL A 245 -8.99 14.55 -16.26
CA VAL A 245 -10.09 14.28 -15.31
C VAL A 245 -11.06 15.48 -15.18
N TYR A 246 -10.59 16.69 -15.39
CA TYR A 246 -11.45 17.88 -15.42
C TYR A 246 -12.14 18.06 -16.78
N ARG A 247 -11.44 17.89 -17.89
CA ARG A 247 -12.00 18.01 -19.24
C ARG A 247 -13.07 16.97 -19.56
N GLU A 248 -12.86 15.74 -19.07
CA GLU A 248 -13.78 14.62 -19.29
C GLU A 248 -14.94 14.57 -18.27
N SER A 249 -15.01 15.57 -17.35
CA SER A 249 -15.98 15.55 -16.24
C SER A 249 -16.02 14.21 -15.50
N ALA A 250 -14.83 13.65 -15.25
CA ALA A 250 -14.68 12.36 -14.60
C ALA A 250 -15.37 12.32 -13.23
N ALA A 251 -15.82 11.13 -12.81
CA ALA A 251 -16.46 10.93 -11.51
C ALA A 251 -15.65 11.54 -10.38
N SER A 252 -16.31 12.16 -9.40
CA SER A 252 -15.68 12.92 -8.31
C SER A 252 -14.60 12.12 -7.57
N ARG A 253 -14.83 10.82 -7.32
CA ARG A 253 -13.86 9.93 -6.68
C ARG A 253 -12.57 9.78 -7.49
N LEU A 254 -12.65 9.63 -8.80
CA LEU A 254 -11.48 9.53 -9.67
C LEU A 254 -10.74 10.85 -9.74
N ARG A 255 -11.47 11.97 -9.90
CA ARG A 255 -10.90 13.31 -9.89
C ARG A 255 -10.13 13.60 -8.58
N THR A 256 -10.76 13.36 -7.41
CA THR A 256 -10.10 13.52 -6.11
C THR A 256 -8.84 12.65 -5.99
N SER A 257 -8.88 11.40 -6.46
CA SER A 257 -7.72 10.51 -6.45
C SER A 257 -6.55 11.07 -7.27
N VAL A 258 -6.82 11.59 -8.46
CA VAL A 258 -5.76 12.18 -9.33
C VAL A 258 -5.23 13.49 -8.75
N VAL A 259 -6.08 14.31 -8.10
CA VAL A 259 -5.64 15.51 -7.37
C VAL A 259 -4.71 15.15 -6.21
N ILE A 260 -5.07 14.15 -5.41
CA ILE A 260 -4.21 13.65 -4.32
C ILE A 260 -2.89 13.12 -4.89
N LEU A 261 -2.95 12.34 -5.97
CA LEU A 261 -1.75 11.84 -6.62
C LEU A 261 -0.82 12.98 -7.08
N ALA A 262 -1.37 14.02 -7.71
CA ALA A 262 -0.60 15.19 -8.14
C ALA A 262 0.06 15.90 -6.94
N ALA A 263 -0.68 16.10 -5.86
CA ALA A 263 -0.13 16.70 -4.63
C ALA A 263 1.00 15.84 -4.03
N VAL A 264 0.85 14.52 -4.00
CA VAL A 264 1.87 13.59 -3.49
C VAL A 264 3.12 13.60 -4.38
N VAL A 265 2.96 13.58 -5.72
CA VAL A 265 4.09 13.65 -6.67
C VAL A 265 4.88 14.95 -6.48
N LEU A 266 4.19 16.09 -6.37
CA LEU A 266 4.85 17.39 -6.15
C LEU A 266 5.56 17.46 -4.81
N ALA A 267 4.91 16.98 -3.73
CA ALA A 267 5.51 16.91 -2.40
C ALA A 267 6.77 16.03 -2.38
N GLN A 268 6.73 14.88 -3.06
CA GLN A 268 7.90 13.98 -3.18
C GLN A 268 9.03 14.61 -3.98
N GLY A 269 8.74 15.31 -5.07
CA GLY A 269 9.74 16.04 -5.84
C GLY A 269 10.40 17.14 -5.00
N ALA A 270 9.60 17.97 -4.32
CA ALA A 270 10.10 19.02 -3.43
C ALA A 270 10.97 18.44 -2.29
N LEU A 271 10.50 17.35 -1.66
CA LEU A 271 11.24 16.67 -0.59
C LEU A 271 12.53 16.04 -1.11
N GLY A 272 12.53 15.48 -2.32
CA GLY A 272 13.72 14.94 -2.98
C GLY A 272 14.79 15.99 -3.21
N TYR A 273 14.41 17.18 -3.69
CA TYR A 273 15.33 18.31 -3.83
C TYR A 273 15.83 18.80 -2.48
N LEU A 274 14.94 18.98 -1.52
CA LEU A 274 15.30 19.48 -0.19
C LEU A 274 16.31 18.55 0.49
N GLN A 275 16.10 17.23 0.49
CA GLN A 275 17.05 16.29 1.08
C GLN A 275 18.40 16.28 0.34
N HIS A 276 18.40 16.45 -0.98
CA HIS A 276 19.63 16.48 -1.77
C HIS A 276 20.49 17.71 -1.41
N PHE A 277 19.91 18.91 -1.41
CA PHE A 277 20.63 20.15 -1.10
C PHE A 277 21.05 20.24 0.37
N LEU A 278 20.35 19.59 1.29
CA LEU A 278 20.70 19.53 2.71
C LEU A 278 21.62 18.33 3.06
N HIS A 279 22.22 17.68 2.08
CA HIS A 279 23.16 16.55 2.28
C HIS A 279 22.54 15.35 3.01
N LEU A 280 21.29 15.00 2.65
CA LEU A 280 20.57 13.80 3.08
C LEU A 280 20.35 13.68 4.59
N PRO A 281 19.75 14.67 5.29
CA PRO A 281 19.40 14.50 6.70
C PRO A 281 18.47 13.30 6.91
N VAL A 282 18.74 12.51 7.95
CA VAL A 282 18.01 11.27 8.28
C VAL A 282 16.50 11.44 8.24
N VAL A 283 15.98 12.53 8.84
CA VAL A 283 14.53 12.81 8.91
C VAL A 283 13.92 13.02 7.51
N LEU A 284 14.61 13.76 6.63
CA LEU A 284 14.12 14.01 5.28
C LEU A 284 14.14 12.74 4.43
N VAL A 285 15.16 11.89 4.59
CA VAL A 285 15.22 10.59 3.92
C VAL A 285 14.11 9.67 4.42
N ALA A 286 13.83 9.65 5.73
CA ALA A 286 12.71 8.89 6.30
C ALA A 286 11.36 9.36 5.76
N LEU A 287 11.13 10.68 5.67
CA LEU A 287 9.93 11.26 5.08
C LEU A 287 9.82 10.95 3.58
N HIS A 288 10.94 10.92 2.85
CA HIS A 288 10.94 10.54 1.43
C HIS A 288 10.59 9.07 1.23
N MET A 289 11.04 8.16 2.11
CA MET A 289 10.65 6.75 2.11
C MET A 289 9.15 6.55 2.43
N LEU A 290 8.63 7.27 3.44
CA LEU A 290 7.20 7.30 3.72
C LEU A 290 6.43 7.80 2.49
N GLY A 291 6.85 8.90 1.92
CA GLY A 291 6.21 9.48 0.75
C GLY A 291 6.27 8.57 -0.49
N ALA A 292 7.34 7.79 -0.69
CA ALA A 292 7.41 6.77 -1.74
C ALA A 292 6.34 5.67 -1.55
N SER A 293 6.09 5.26 -0.30
CA SER A 293 5.03 4.32 0.06
C SER A 293 3.63 4.90 -0.21
N VAL A 294 3.42 6.17 0.18
CA VAL A 294 2.16 6.90 -0.06
C VAL A 294 1.94 7.15 -1.56
N LEU A 295 2.99 7.51 -2.31
CA LEU A 295 2.94 7.66 -3.76
C LEU A 295 2.53 6.36 -4.44
N THR A 296 3.13 5.24 -4.04
CA THR A 296 2.78 3.91 -4.56
C THR A 296 1.31 3.59 -4.31
N ALA A 297 0.79 3.85 -3.10
CA ALA A 297 -0.62 3.65 -2.76
C ALA A 297 -1.54 4.60 -3.55
N ALA A 298 -1.20 5.89 -3.67
CA ALA A 298 -1.98 6.88 -4.40
C ALA A 298 -2.04 6.55 -5.91
N MET A 299 -0.91 6.13 -6.50
CA MET A 299 -0.84 5.69 -7.89
C MET A 299 -1.70 4.44 -8.11
N ALA A 300 -1.54 3.41 -7.29
CA ALA A 300 -2.34 2.18 -7.37
C ALA A 300 -3.84 2.47 -7.24
N ASN A 301 -4.23 3.40 -6.34
CA ASN A 301 -5.61 3.83 -6.17
C ASN A 301 -6.15 4.53 -7.42
N SER A 302 -5.38 5.44 -8.03
CA SER A 302 -5.80 6.19 -9.22
C SER A 302 -5.97 5.28 -10.45
N VAL A 303 -5.02 4.37 -10.66
CA VAL A 303 -5.12 3.36 -11.73
C VAL A 303 -6.31 2.43 -11.51
N TYR A 304 -6.50 1.96 -10.27
CA TYR A 304 -7.63 1.09 -9.93
C TYR A 304 -8.97 1.79 -10.20
N LEU A 305 -9.14 3.03 -9.74
CA LEU A 305 -10.38 3.79 -9.94
C LEU A 305 -10.65 4.06 -11.42
N ALA A 306 -9.63 4.44 -12.20
CA ALA A 306 -9.80 4.67 -13.63
C ALA A 306 -10.24 3.42 -14.40
N ALA A 307 -9.77 2.23 -13.98
CA ALA A 307 -10.12 0.95 -14.56
C ALA A 307 -11.40 0.33 -13.96
N SER A 308 -11.85 0.81 -12.78
CA SER A 308 -13.01 0.27 -12.10
C SER A 308 -14.29 0.58 -12.86
N ARG A 309 -15.19 -0.40 -12.90
CA ARG A 309 -16.53 -0.27 -13.46
C ARG A 309 -17.48 0.03 -12.30
N GLN A 310 -17.93 1.25 -12.18
CA GLN A 310 -18.97 1.63 -11.22
C GLN A 310 -20.22 2.05 -11.97
N GLU A 311 -21.34 1.53 -11.54
CA GLU A 311 -22.65 1.99 -11.98
C GLU A 311 -22.74 3.50 -11.68
N ARG A 312 -23.22 4.29 -12.65
CA ARG A 312 -23.77 5.62 -12.41
C ARG A 312 -25.08 5.45 -11.63
N ALA A 313 -25.00 4.87 -10.44
CA ALA A 313 -26.13 4.65 -9.61
C ALA A 313 -26.47 5.95 -8.88
N THR A 314 -27.59 6.53 -9.31
CA THR A 314 -28.58 7.22 -8.49
C THR A 314 -28.10 8.50 -7.78
N LEU A 315 -27.78 9.52 -8.58
CA LEU A 315 -28.07 10.90 -8.17
C LEU A 315 -29.44 11.38 -8.69
N GLU A 316 -30.18 10.55 -9.43
CA GLU A 316 -31.50 10.90 -9.99
C GLU A 316 -32.69 10.41 -9.15
N SER A 317 -32.49 9.61 -8.08
CA SER A 317 -33.63 9.10 -7.30
C SER A 317 -34.03 9.97 -6.11
N ASP A 318 -33.26 10.99 -5.75
CA ASP A 318 -33.63 11.88 -4.64
C ASP A 318 -34.34 13.16 -5.10
N ASP A 319 -34.46 13.43 -6.42
CA ASP A 319 -35.07 14.65 -6.92
C ASP A 319 -36.55 14.45 -7.40
N HIS A 320 -37.06 13.24 -7.33
CA HIS A 320 -38.46 12.94 -7.69
C HIS A 320 -39.35 12.55 -6.51
N GLY A 321 -38.88 12.78 -5.27
CA GLY A 321 -39.66 12.51 -4.04
C GLY A 321 -40.54 13.64 -3.54
N VAL A 322 -40.59 14.80 -4.23
CA VAL A 322 -41.42 15.93 -3.82
C VAL A 322 -42.23 16.44 -5.01
N ALA A 323 -43.26 15.73 -5.41
CA ALA A 323 -44.32 16.33 -6.16
C ALA A 323 -45.58 15.45 -6.11
N SER A 324 -46.66 16.09 -5.67
CA SER A 324 -48.07 15.76 -5.82
C SER A 324 -48.75 14.91 -4.74
N GLU A 325 -49.04 15.52 -3.64
CA GLU A 325 -50.27 15.28 -2.92
C GLU A 325 -51.44 15.80 -3.80
N PRO A 326 -52.41 15.00 -4.22
CA PRO A 326 -53.59 15.54 -4.87
C PRO A 326 -54.53 16.19 -3.84
N ALA A 327 -54.83 17.45 -4.07
CA ALA A 327 -55.82 18.20 -3.34
C ALA A 327 -57.16 17.46 -3.31
N GLY A 328 -57.56 17.04 -2.13
CA GLY A 328 -58.90 16.46 -1.91
C GLY A 328 -59.97 17.50 -2.19
N PHE A 329 -60.80 17.18 -3.17
CA PHE A 329 -62.04 17.85 -3.49
C PHE A 329 -63.03 17.58 -2.36
N ARG A 330 -63.37 18.60 -1.56
CA ARG A 330 -64.56 18.63 -0.69
C ARG A 330 -65.75 18.89 -1.55
N ASP A 331 -66.65 17.93 -1.60
CA ASP A 331 -68.01 18.13 -2.11
C ASP A 331 -68.95 18.32 -0.88
N ASP A 332 -69.52 19.51 -0.76
CA ASP A 332 -70.62 19.81 0.11
C ASP A 332 -71.93 19.37 -0.56
N ARG A 333 -72.63 18.37 0.05
CA ARG A 333 -74.12 18.35 0.14
C ARG A 333 -74.58 17.39 1.23
#